data_886fc4f473eb63f87861ccf7ce5d1b63
#
_entry.id   886fc4f473eb63f87861ccf7ce5d1b63
#
_cell.length_a   1.000
_cell.length_b   1.000
_cell.length_c   1.000
_cell.angle_alpha   90.00
_cell.angle_beta   90.00
_cell.angle_gamma   90.00
#
_symmetry.space_group_name_H-M   'P 1'
#
loop_
_entity.id
_entity.type
_entity.pdbx_description
1 polymer ?
#
loop_
_entity_poly.entity_id
_entity_poly.type
_entity_poly.pdbx_seq_one_letter_code
_entity_poly.pdbx_strand_id
1 'polypeptide(L)'
;MALTTDDDHLAGPFHCEFIAVNHSIPDALAVYVSTPAGSVLHTGDFKMDQLPLDRRLTDLRAFARVGEEGVDLFLTDSTNADVPGFTTPERNIAPAIERVFATSEKRIIAACFSSHIHRVQQILDAAGKTGRKVAFVGRSMIRNMGIAADLGHLHVPDGVLVDVKKLDQLPDDKVVLICTGSQGEPMAALSRMANRDHRIDVGDGDTVLLASSLIPGNENAVYRVINGLMRLGADVVHKGNAKVHVSG
;
A
#
# COMPACT_ATOMS: atom_id res chain seq x y z
N MET A 1 5.46 -19.40 13.04
CA MET A 1 6.66 -18.75 13.57
C MET A 1 6.83 -17.47 12.76
N ALA A 2 6.84 -16.32 13.38
CA ALA A 2 7.22 -15.07 12.69
C ALA A 2 8.75 -15.00 12.71
N LEU A 3 9.35 -14.68 11.56
CA LEU A 3 10.80 -14.49 11.44
C LEU A 3 11.11 -12.99 11.58
N THR A 4 12.18 -12.66 12.27
CA THR A 4 12.66 -11.30 12.47
C THR A 4 14.10 -11.16 11.99
N THR A 5 14.64 -9.93 11.95
CA THR A 5 16.03 -9.66 11.59
C THR A 5 17.06 -10.22 12.58
N ASP A 6 16.60 -10.64 13.74
CA ASP A 6 17.47 -11.24 14.79
C ASP A 6 17.48 -12.78 14.72
N ASP A 7 16.74 -13.36 13.75
CA ASP A 7 16.63 -14.80 13.60
C ASP A 7 17.62 -15.32 12.54
N ASP A 8 18.67 -15.99 12.98
CA ASP A 8 19.45 -16.90 12.13
C ASP A 8 18.73 -18.24 12.08
N HIS A 9 18.26 -18.63 10.90
CA HIS A 9 17.49 -19.85 10.75
C HIS A 9 18.28 -20.91 9.96
N LEU A 10 18.47 -22.08 10.58
CA LEU A 10 19.04 -23.24 9.92
C LEU A 10 17.91 -24.13 9.37
N ALA A 11 17.89 -24.29 8.04
CA ALA A 11 16.98 -25.20 7.36
C ALA A 11 17.80 -26.30 6.63
N GLY A 12 18.17 -27.35 7.35
CA GLY A 12 19.10 -28.36 6.85
C GLY A 12 20.49 -27.76 6.60
N PRO A 13 21.03 -27.82 5.36
CA PRO A 13 22.33 -27.22 5.03
C PRO A 13 22.27 -25.71 4.77
N PHE A 14 21.08 -25.10 4.78
CA PHE A 14 20.87 -23.69 4.48
C PHE A 14 20.92 -22.87 5.77
N HIS A 15 21.80 -21.91 5.80
CA HIS A 15 21.83 -20.87 6.82
C HIS A 15 21.17 -19.62 6.23
N CYS A 16 20.07 -19.14 6.84
CA CYS A 16 19.28 -18.03 6.36
C CYS A 16 19.38 -16.87 7.35
N GLU A 17 19.81 -15.72 6.87
CA GLU A 17 19.81 -14.45 7.60
C GLU A 17 18.76 -13.51 6.98
N PHE A 18 18.02 -12.79 7.82
CA PHE A 18 16.97 -11.88 7.40
C PHE A 18 17.43 -10.43 7.64
N ILE A 19 17.44 -9.63 6.56
CA ILE A 19 17.94 -8.25 6.58
C ILE A 19 16.76 -7.30 6.37
N ALA A 20 16.61 -6.31 7.24
CA ALA A 20 15.53 -5.32 7.11
C ALA A 20 15.65 -4.52 5.83
N VAL A 21 14.53 -4.39 5.09
CA VAL A 21 14.38 -3.50 3.95
C VAL A 21 13.11 -2.66 4.09
N ASN A 22 13.06 -1.50 3.43
CA ASN A 22 11.83 -0.72 3.33
C ASN A 22 10.99 -1.18 2.16
N HIS A 23 9.70 -1.26 2.36
CA HIS A 23 8.72 -1.40 1.28
C HIS A 23 7.36 -0.81 1.70
N SER A 24 6.32 -1.01 0.90
CA SER A 24 4.94 -0.58 1.21
C SER A 24 4.27 -1.42 2.30
N ILE A 25 4.75 -2.64 2.49
CA ILE A 25 4.35 -3.54 3.58
C ILE A 25 5.34 -3.41 4.75
N PRO A 26 4.86 -3.32 6.01
CA PRO A 26 5.73 -3.37 7.18
C PRO A 26 6.53 -4.68 7.26
N ASP A 27 7.64 -4.65 7.97
CA ASP A 27 8.53 -5.80 8.21
C ASP A 27 9.04 -6.53 6.96
N ALA A 28 9.18 -5.81 5.84
CA ALA A 28 9.81 -6.37 4.65
C ALA A 28 11.25 -6.80 4.94
N LEU A 29 11.65 -7.95 4.39
CA LEU A 29 12.94 -8.59 4.61
C LEU A 29 13.60 -8.97 3.29
N ALA A 30 14.89 -8.69 3.17
CA ALA A 30 15.78 -9.41 2.29
C ALA A 30 16.23 -10.71 2.98
N VAL A 31 16.63 -11.68 2.18
CA VAL A 31 17.10 -12.97 2.68
C VAL A 31 18.48 -13.26 2.10
N TYR A 32 19.46 -13.46 2.98
CA TYR A 32 20.76 -14.01 2.62
C TYR A 32 20.79 -15.50 2.99
N VAL A 33 21.05 -16.33 1.99
CA VAL A 33 21.14 -17.78 2.17
C VAL A 33 22.56 -18.23 1.86
N SER A 34 23.19 -18.90 2.80
CA SER A 34 24.53 -19.48 2.59
C SER A 34 24.53 -21.00 2.82
N THR A 35 25.39 -21.68 2.07
CA THR A 35 25.64 -23.11 2.15
C THR A 35 27.12 -23.39 1.85
N PRO A 36 27.64 -24.61 2.12
CA PRO A 36 28.98 -24.97 1.69
C PRO A 36 29.19 -24.92 0.15
N ALA A 37 28.12 -24.89 -0.64
CA ALA A 37 28.18 -24.85 -2.10
C ALA A 37 28.10 -23.45 -2.69
N GLY A 38 27.79 -22.43 -1.88
CA GLY A 38 27.65 -21.05 -2.32
C GLY A 38 26.57 -20.28 -1.59
N SER A 39 26.42 -19.01 -1.95
CA SER A 39 25.53 -18.03 -1.30
C SER A 39 24.65 -17.26 -2.25
N VAL A 40 23.47 -16.90 -1.78
CA VAL A 40 22.46 -16.10 -2.52
C VAL A 40 21.97 -14.98 -1.64
N LEU A 41 21.94 -13.75 -2.15
CA LEU A 41 21.25 -12.63 -1.53
C LEU A 41 20.04 -12.25 -2.38
N HIS A 42 18.83 -12.35 -1.81
CA HIS A 42 17.58 -11.93 -2.43
C HIS A 42 16.99 -10.76 -1.67
N THR A 43 16.85 -9.60 -2.34
CA THR A 43 16.39 -8.38 -1.66
C THR A 43 14.92 -8.38 -1.27
N GLY A 44 14.09 -9.20 -1.92
CA GLY A 44 12.66 -8.96 -1.96
C GLY A 44 12.37 -7.64 -2.71
N ASP A 45 11.11 -7.20 -2.66
CA ASP A 45 10.74 -5.88 -3.13
C ASP A 45 11.21 -4.82 -2.11
N PHE A 46 11.89 -3.79 -2.57
CA PHE A 46 12.39 -2.76 -1.67
C PHE A 46 12.36 -1.36 -2.29
N LYS A 47 12.49 -0.35 -1.43
CA LYS A 47 12.79 1.03 -1.81
C LYS A 47 13.77 1.63 -0.79
N MET A 48 14.60 2.56 -1.23
CA MET A 48 15.56 3.25 -0.38
C MET A 48 14.93 4.50 0.27
N ASP A 49 13.92 4.28 1.13
CA ASP A 49 13.28 5.37 1.88
C ASP A 49 14.06 5.67 3.17
N GLN A 50 14.67 6.86 3.24
CA GLN A 50 15.40 7.32 4.42
C GLN A 50 14.50 7.98 5.48
N LEU A 51 13.21 8.14 5.19
CA LEU A 51 12.22 8.74 6.07
C LEU A 51 10.94 7.89 6.14
N PRO A 52 11.06 6.58 6.43
CA PRO A 52 9.92 5.67 6.42
C PRO A 52 8.92 6.03 7.52
N LEU A 53 7.65 5.68 7.32
CA LEU A 53 6.57 5.98 8.26
C LEU A 53 6.71 5.21 9.58
N ASP A 54 7.15 3.97 9.50
CA ASP A 54 7.38 3.06 10.63
C ASP A 54 8.74 3.27 11.32
N ARG A 55 9.58 4.19 10.81
CA ARG A 55 10.94 4.49 11.28
C ARG A 55 11.93 3.33 11.12
N ARG A 56 11.57 2.26 10.44
CA ARG A 56 12.43 1.11 10.19
C ARG A 56 13.24 1.34 8.92
N LEU A 57 14.52 1.62 9.07
CA LEU A 57 15.45 1.84 7.96
C LEU A 57 15.91 0.51 7.37
N THR A 58 16.27 0.51 6.08
CA THR A 58 17.01 -0.60 5.47
C THR A 58 18.35 -0.77 6.19
N ASP A 59 18.69 -2.00 6.60
CA ASP A 59 19.94 -2.30 7.27
C ASP A 59 21.11 -2.38 6.28
N LEU A 60 21.60 -1.21 5.91
CA LEU A 60 22.77 -1.10 5.02
C LEU A 60 24.04 -1.68 5.62
N ARG A 61 24.13 -1.82 6.95
CA ARG A 61 25.32 -2.42 7.60
C ARG A 61 25.36 -3.93 7.35
N ALA A 62 24.20 -4.61 7.46
CA ALA A 62 24.10 -6.02 7.12
C ALA A 62 24.42 -6.25 5.64
N PHE A 63 23.88 -5.42 4.74
CA PHE A 63 24.23 -5.49 3.31
C PHE A 63 25.72 -5.29 3.05
N ALA A 64 26.37 -4.32 3.73
CA ALA A 64 27.80 -4.09 3.57
C ALA A 64 28.62 -5.29 4.04
N ARG A 65 28.29 -5.87 5.20
CA ARG A 65 28.95 -7.07 5.73
C ARG A 65 28.83 -8.25 4.76
N VAL A 66 27.61 -8.56 4.31
CA VAL A 66 27.36 -9.64 3.34
C VAL A 66 28.12 -9.39 2.03
N GLY A 67 28.20 -8.12 1.59
CA GLY A 67 28.99 -7.73 0.43
C GLY A 67 30.50 -7.92 0.61
N GLU A 68 31.03 -7.67 1.81
CA GLU A 68 32.45 -7.91 2.15
C GLU A 68 32.77 -9.41 2.22
N GLU A 69 31.86 -10.23 2.73
CA GLU A 69 31.97 -11.70 2.74
C GLU A 69 31.93 -12.30 1.33
N GLY A 70 31.25 -11.64 0.41
CA GLY A 70 31.03 -12.05 -0.97
C GLY A 70 29.72 -12.83 -1.15
N VAL A 71 29.08 -12.62 -2.29
CA VAL A 71 27.81 -13.25 -2.68
C VAL A 71 27.98 -13.87 -4.06
N ASP A 72 27.69 -15.17 -4.20
CA ASP A 72 27.79 -15.85 -5.49
C ASP A 72 26.65 -15.46 -6.44
N LEU A 73 25.45 -15.23 -5.90
CA LEU A 73 24.28 -14.80 -6.70
C LEU A 73 23.51 -13.72 -5.97
N PHE A 74 23.36 -12.56 -6.63
CA PHE A 74 22.55 -11.44 -6.17
C PHE A 74 21.28 -11.31 -6.99
N LEU A 75 20.13 -11.48 -6.33
CA LEU A 75 18.78 -11.32 -6.89
C LEU A 75 18.17 -10.05 -6.31
N THR A 76 18.05 -9.02 -7.12
CA THR A 76 17.58 -7.72 -6.69
C THR A 76 16.30 -7.29 -7.39
N ASP A 77 15.41 -6.61 -6.67
CA ASP A 77 14.34 -5.83 -7.26
C ASP A 77 14.93 -4.75 -8.18
N SER A 78 14.38 -4.65 -9.37
CA SER A 78 14.79 -3.67 -10.39
C SER A 78 13.64 -2.77 -10.84
N THR A 79 12.58 -2.70 -10.09
CA THR A 79 11.44 -1.81 -10.35
C THR A 79 11.91 -0.35 -10.36
N ASN A 80 11.63 0.37 -11.46
CA ASN A 80 12.13 1.72 -11.73
C ASN A 80 13.66 1.89 -11.80
N ALA A 81 14.43 0.84 -12.00
CA ALA A 81 15.90 0.94 -12.14
C ALA A 81 16.34 1.82 -13.32
N ASP A 82 15.50 2.00 -14.32
CA ASP A 82 15.68 2.87 -15.49
C ASP A 82 15.17 4.30 -15.30
N VAL A 83 14.53 4.60 -14.15
CA VAL A 83 13.97 5.94 -13.87
C VAL A 83 15.01 6.80 -13.15
N PRO A 84 15.50 7.90 -13.75
CA PRO A 84 16.49 8.77 -13.12
C PRO A 84 15.94 9.46 -11.88
N GLY A 85 16.77 9.66 -10.85
CA GLY A 85 16.47 10.45 -9.67
C GLY A 85 16.46 9.64 -8.39
N PHE A 86 15.64 10.08 -7.44
CA PHE A 86 15.54 9.49 -6.11
C PHE A 86 14.10 9.12 -5.80
N THR A 87 13.90 8.00 -5.12
CA THR A 87 12.59 7.62 -4.59
C THR A 87 12.13 8.64 -3.56
N THR A 88 10.95 9.19 -3.79
CA THR A 88 10.33 10.11 -2.83
C THR A 88 9.96 9.37 -1.56
N PRO A 89 10.27 9.89 -0.35
CA PRO A 89 9.85 9.30 0.90
C PRO A 89 8.32 9.15 1.00
N GLU A 90 7.86 8.04 1.59
CA GLU A 90 6.43 7.74 1.75
C GLU A 90 5.68 8.83 2.53
N ARG A 91 6.33 9.45 3.52
CA ARG A 91 5.74 10.56 4.30
C ARG A 91 5.30 11.74 3.45
N ASN A 92 5.93 11.96 2.29
CA ASN A 92 5.62 13.09 1.40
C ASN A 92 4.28 12.92 0.65
N ILE A 93 3.61 11.78 0.83
CA ILE A 93 2.27 11.54 0.27
C ILE A 93 1.17 12.11 1.17
N ALA A 94 1.39 12.18 2.48
CA ALA A 94 0.38 12.64 3.43
C ALA A 94 -0.25 13.99 3.07
N PRO A 95 0.49 15.05 2.66
CA PRO A 95 -0.13 16.32 2.29
C PRO A 95 -1.08 16.23 1.09
N ALA A 96 -0.83 15.33 0.14
CA ALA A 96 -1.74 15.14 -1.00
C ALA A 96 -3.02 14.42 -0.57
N ILE A 97 -2.92 13.42 0.31
CA ILE A 97 -4.09 12.74 0.89
C ILE A 97 -4.90 13.74 1.73
N GLU A 98 -4.26 14.49 2.62
CA GLU A 98 -4.93 15.50 3.45
C GLU A 98 -5.67 16.55 2.61
N ARG A 99 -5.08 16.97 1.48
CA ARG A 99 -5.76 17.89 0.54
C ARG A 99 -7.03 17.27 -0.03
N VAL A 100 -6.97 16.00 -0.47
CA VAL A 100 -8.16 15.29 -0.95
C VAL A 100 -9.25 15.28 0.12
N PHE A 101 -8.90 14.96 1.36
CA PHE A 101 -9.84 14.94 2.47
C PHE A 101 -10.43 16.30 2.82
N ALA A 102 -9.65 17.38 2.67
CA ALA A 102 -10.08 18.75 2.92
C ALA A 102 -11.00 19.32 1.84
N THR A 103 -10.85 18.86 0.59
CA THR A 103 -11.61 19.39 -0.55
C THR A 103 -12.80 18.52 -0.96
N SER A 104 -12.88 17.28 -0.48
CA SER A 104 -13.98 16.39 -0.82
C SER A 104 -15.25 16.74 -0.04
N GLU A 105 -16.30 17.11 -0.76
CA GLU A 105 -17.59 17.51 -0.19
C GLU A 105 -18.51 16.33 0.13
N LYS A 106 -18.32 15.19 -0.55
CA LYS A 106 -19.08 13.96 -0.35
C LYS A 106 -18.17 12.80 0.10
N ARG A 107 -18.53 11.58 -0.26
CA ARG A 107 -17.80 10.37 0.11
C ARG A 107 -16.43 10.33 -0.55
N ILE A 108 -15.49 9.71 0.16
CA ILE A 108 -14.17 9.38 -0.38
C ILE A 108 -14.08 7.87 -0.54
N ILE A 109 -13.69 7.41 -1.73
CA ILE A 109 -13.47 5.99 -2.04
C ILE A 109 -12.00 5.85 -2.40
N ALA A 110 -11.20 5.34 -1.46
CA ALA A 110 -9.77 5.16 -1.63
C ALA A 110 -9.47 3.72 -2.06
N ALA A 111 -8.83 3.56 -3.21
CA ALA A 111 -8.38 2.27 -3.70
C ALA A 111 -6.85 2.16 -3.63
N CYS A 112 -6.37 1.10 -3.01
CA CYS A 112 -4.95 0.77 -2.91
C CYS A 112 -4.73 -0.74 -2.85
N PHE A 113 -3.48 -1.18 -2.89
CA PHE A 113 -3.14 -2.57 -2.61
C PHE A 113 -3.51 -2.93 -1.17
N SER A 114 -4.08 -4.11 -0.95
CA SER A 114 -4.43 -4.57 0.39
C SER A 114 -3.21 -4.92 1.26
N SER A 115 -2.02 -4.95 0.69
CA SER A 115 -0.73 -5.07 1.39
C SER A 115 -0.09 -3.73 1.75
N HIS A 116 -0.61 -2.61 1.22
CA HIS A 116 -0.01 -1.29 1.43
C HIS A 116 -0.46 -0.66 2.76
N ILE A 117 -0.01 -1.24 3.86
CA ILE A 117 -0.43 -0.87 5.22
C ILE A 117 -0.13 0.61 5.53
N HIS A 118 1.05 1.10 5.13
CA HIS A 118 1.43 2.50 5.34
C HIS A 118 0.45 3.48 4.67
N ARG A 119 -0.06 3.15 3.48
CA ARG A 119 -1.05 3.98 2.79
C ARG A 119 -2.39 3.97 3.50
N VAL A 120 -2.83 2.79 3.96
CA VAL A 120 -4.07 2.67 4.74
C VAL A 120 -3.96 3.47 6.04
N GLN A 121 -2.80 3.43 6.72
CA GLN A 121 -2.55 4.26 7.90
C GLN A 121 -2.71 5.76 7.61
N GLN A 122 -2.10 6.26 6.53
CA GLN A 122 -2.24 7.68 6.15
C GLN A 122 -3.70 8.08 5.87
N ILE A 123 -4.48 7.19 5.26
CA ILE A 123 -5.91 7.42 5.00
C ILE A 123 -6.71 7.43 6.31
N LEU A 124 -6.45 6.49 7.22
CA LEU A 124 -7.09 6.44 8.55
C LEU A 124 -6.78 7.70 9.37
N ASP A 125 -5.53 8.16 9.35
CA ASP A 125 -5.10 9.37 10.05
C ASP A 125 -5.81 10.62 9.48
N ALA A 126 -5.91 10.73 8.15
CA ALA A 126 -6.62 11.81 7.49
C ALA A 126 -8.13 11.78 7.79
N ALA A 127 -8.74 10.59 7.84
CA ALA A 127 -10.13 10.42 8.24
C ALA A 127 -10.37 10.86 9.68
N GLY A 128 -9.49 10.46 10.61
CA GLY A 128 -9.55 10.89 12.01
C GLY A 128 -9.47 12.41 12.15
N LYS A 129 -8.53 13.06 11.45
CA LYS A 129 -8.37 14.53 11.46
C LYS A 129 -9.60 15.28 10.94
N THR A 130 -10.33 14.69 9.98
CA THR A 130 -11.53 15.32 9.35
C THR A 130 -12.86 14.83 9.95
N GLY A 131 -12.81 14.00 10.98
CA GLY A 131 -14.01 13.44 11.64
C GLY A 131 -14.84 12.51 10.74
N ARG A 132 -14.20 11.92 9.71
CA ARG A 132 -14.82 10.96 8.81
C ARG A 132 -14.74 9.55 9.39
N LYS A 133 -15.67 8.69 8.98
CA LYS A 133 -15.72 7.26 9.34
C LYS A 133 -15.26 6.42 8.18
N VAL A 134 -14.47 5.40 8.47
CA VAL A 134 -13.85 4.52 7.47
C VAL A 134 -14.49 3.14 7.53
N ALA A 135 -14.77 2.55 6.37
CA ALA A 135 -15.07 1.14 6.27
C ALA A 135 -14.17 0.46 5.23
N PHE A 136 -13.69 -0.74 5.56
CA PHE A 136 -12.96 -1.57 4.62
C PHE A 136 -13.93 -2.34 3.71
N VAL A 137 -13.63 -2.37 2.40
CA VAL A 137 -14.44 -3.04 1.38
C VAL A 137 -13.60 -4.04 0.60
N GLY A 138 -14.06 -5.28 0.54
CA GLY A 138 -13.37 -6.39 -0.11
C GLY A 138 -12.68 -7.33 0.89
N ARG A 139 -12.75 -8.63 0.59
CA ARG A 139 -12.28 -9.69 1.50
C ARG A 139 -10.80 -9.58 1.84
N SER A 140 -9.95 -9.34 0.86
CA SER A 140 -8.51 -9.19 1.07
C SER A 140 -8.17 -7.94 1.89
N MET A 141 -8.87 -6.81 1.65
CA MET A 141 -8.68 -5.60 2.42
C MET A 141 -9.01 -5.83 3.90
N ILE A 142 -10.19 -6.37 4.19
CA ILE A 142 -10.63 -6.63 5.58
C ILE A 142 -9.65 -7.59 6.28
N ARG A 143 -9.27 -8.70 5.60
CA ARG A 143 -8.36 -9.70 6.17
C ARG A 143 -6.99 -9.10 6.48
N ASN A 144 -6.38 -8.42 5.52
CA ASN A 144 -5.01 -7.92 5.66
C ASN A 144 -4.94 -6.79 6.70
N MET A 145 -5.96 -5.91 6.75
CA MET A 145 -6.02 -4.87 7.78
C MET A 145 -6.24 -5.44 9.18
N GLY A 146 -7.01 -6.51 9.31
CA GLY A 146 -7.14 -7.25 10.57
C GLY A 146 -5.80 -7.82 11.03
N ILE A 147 -5.09 -8.53 10.16
CA ILE A 147 -3.75 -9.08 10.46
C ILE A 147 -2.77 -7.96 10.83
N ALA A 148 -2.75 -6.86 10.08
CA ALA A 148 -1.86 -5.74 10.35
C ALA A 148 -2.15 -5.07 11.70
N ALA A 149 -3.41 -4.97 12.09
CA ALA A 149 -3.81 -4.45 13.40
C ALA A 149 -3.41 -5.42 14.54
N ASP A 150 -3.65 -6.72 14.37
CA ASP A 150 -3.29 -7.75 15.35
C ASP A 150 -1.76 -7.82 15.57
N LEU A 151 -0.96 -7.56 14.53
CA LEU A 151 0.50 -7.49 14.61
C LEU A 151 1.03 -6.12 15.06
N GLY A 152 0.18 -5.14 15.29
CA GLY A 152 0.56 -3.79 15.72
C GLY A 152 1.12 -2.88 14.62
N HIS A 153 0.99 -3.28 13.33
CA HIS A 153 1.44 -2.49 12.18
C HIS A 153 0.41 -1.49 11.67
N LEU A 154 -0.84 -1.63 12.09
CA LEU A 154 -1.92 -0.70 11.75
C LEU A 154 -2.56 -0.15 13.02
N HIS A 155 -2.51 1.15 13.18
CA HIS A 155 -3.18 1.87 14.26
C HIS A 155 -4.48 2.49 13.76
N VAL A 156 -5.61 1.99 14.24
CA VAL A 156 -6.92 2.56 13.91
C VAL A 156 -7.28 3.60 14.97
N PRO A 157 -7.42 4.89 14.60
CA PRO A 157 -7.85 5.91 15.58
C PRO A 157 -9.24 5.58 16.15
N ASP A 158 -9.45 5.90 17.43
CA ASP A 158 -10.69 5.58 18.13
C ASP A 158 -11.93 6.09 17.41
N GLY A 159 -12.87 5.19 17.21
CA GLY A 159 -14.17 5.49 16.60
C GLY A 159 -14.10 5.86 15.10
N VAL A 160 -12.95 5.75 14.44
CA VAL A 160 -12.83 5.99 12.99
C VAL A 160 -13.37 4.83 12.18
N LEU A 161 -13.05 3.59 12.56
CA LEU A 161 -13.48 2.40 11.81
C LEU A 161 -14.92 2.03 12.17
N VAL A 162 -15.74 1.76 11.16
CA VAL A 162 -17.13 1.33 11.31
C VAL A 162 -17.44 0.15 10.39
N ASP A 163 -18.46 -0.63 10.74
CA ASP A 163 -18.98 -1.66 9.84
C ASP A 163 -19.59 -1.01 8.59
N VAL A 164 -19.29 -1.56 7.42
CA VAL A 164 -19.81 -1.09 6.14
C VAL A 164 -21.35 -1.02 6.09
N LYS A 165 -22.05 -1.81 6.89
CA LYS A 165 -23.52 -1.80 7.02
C LYS A 165 -24.06 -0.56 7.72
N LYS A 166 -23.22 0.17 8.45
CA LYS A 166 -23.60 1.40 9.16
C LYS A 166 -23.40 2.66 8.32
N LEU A 167 -22.75 2.55 7.16
CA LEU A 167 -22.44 3.70 6.32
C LEU A 167 -23.68 4.43 5.82
N ASP A 168 -24.75 3.70 5.48
CA ASP A 168 -26.02 4.28 5.00
C ASP A 168 -26.71 5.18 6.04
N GLN A 169 -26.26 5.14 7.30
CA GLN A 169 -26.75 5.97 8.40
C GLN A 169 -25.95 7.26 8.59
N LEU A 170 -24.86 7.41 7.84
CA LEU A 170 -23.94 8.55 7.95
C LEU A 170 -24.16 9.52 6.78
N PRO A 171 -23.99 10.82 7.01
CA PRO A 171 -23.96 11.78 5.91
C PRO A 171 -22.75 11.50 5.00
N ASP A 172 -22.93 11.75 3.71
CA ASP A 172 -21.91 11.43 2.69
C ASP A 172 -20.54 12.06 2.99
N ASP A 173 -20.52 13.30 3.47
CA ASP A 173 -19.28 14.01 3.83
C ASP A 173 -18.54 13.36 5.03
N LYS A 174 -19.13 12.38 5.68
CA LYS A 174 -18.53 11.61 6.78
C LYS A 174 -18.08 10.21 6.40
N VAL A 175 -18.26 9.79 5.16
CA VAL A 175 -17.98 8.43 4.71
C VAL A 175 -16.66 8.34 3.95
N VAL A 176 -15.83 7.37 4.34
CA VAL A 176 -14.65 6.93 3.61
C VAL A 176 -14.71 5.43 3.41
N LEU A 177 -14.49 4.98 2.20
CA LEU A 177 -14.35 3.57 1.86
C LEU A 177 -12.90 3.28 1.47
N ILE A 178 -12.28 2.25 2.03
CA ILE A 178 -10.97 1.77 1.57
C ILE A 178 -11.17 0.40 0.93
N CYS A 179 -10.79 0.28 -0.33
CA CYS A 179 -11.06 -0.91 -1.13
C CYS A 179 -9.87 -1.34 -2.00
N THR A 180 -10.00 -2.51 -2.63
CA THR A 180 -9.09 -2.98 -3.67
C THR A 180 -9.59 -2.61 -5.05
N GLY A 181 -8.76 -2.81 -6.09
CA GLY A 181 -9.12 -2.57 -7.49
C GLY A 181 -8.35 -1.41 -8.13
N SER A 182 -7.26 -0.98 -7.50
CA SER A 182 -6.43 0.12 -8.00
C SER A 182 -5.68 -0.20 -9.30
N GLN A 183 -5.62 -1.48 -9.70
CA GLN A 183 -5.03 -1.96 -10.95
C GLN A 183 -6.06 -2.34 -12.02
N GLY A 184 -7.33 -2.03 -11.78
CA GLY A 184 -8.41 -2.34 -12.72
C GLY A 184 -8.79 -3.82 -12.80
N GLU A 185 -8.48 -4.60 -11.76
CA GLU A 185 -8.83 -6.01 -11.67
C GLU A 185 -10.36 -6.18 -11.73
N PRO A 186 -10.90 -6.98 -12.66
CA PRO A 186 -12.34 -7.02 -12.94
C PRO A 186 -13.21 -7.40 -11.74
N MET A 187 -12.70 -8.28 -10.88
CA MET A 187 -13.43 -8.78 -9.70
C MET A 187 -13.21 -7.94 -8.44
N ALA A 188 -12.35 -6.92 -8.49
CA ALA A 188 -12.09 -6.05 -7.36
C ALA A 188 -13.24 -5.05 -7.13
N ALA A 189 -13.36 -4.59 -5.90
CA ALA A 189 -14.48 -3.74 -5.48
C ALA A 189 -14.62 -2.47 -6.34
N LEU A 190 -13.52 -1.75 -6.60
CA LEU A 190 -13.57 -0.51 -7.38
C LEU A 190 -14.02 -0.74 -8.83
N SER A 191 -13.53 -1.79 -9.50
CA SER A 191 -13.92 -2.12 -10.88
C SER A 191 -15.39 -2.46 -10.96
N ARG A 192 -15.91 -3.18 -9.98
CA ARG A 192 -17.35 -3.51 -9.89
C ARG A 192 -18.19 -2.28 -9.61
N MET A 193 -17.72 -1.34 -8.76
CA MET A 193 -18.38 -0.04 -8.55
C MET A 193 -18.44 0.77 -9.85
N ALA A 194 -17.33 0.86 -10.59
CA ALA A 194 -17.27 1.57 -11.88
C ALA A 194 -18.23 0.98 -12.93
N ASN A 195 -18.51 -0.32 -12.86
CA ASN A 195 -19.41 -1.04 -13.76
C ASN A 195 -20.86 -1.15 -13.23
N ARG A 196 -21.19 -0.54 -12.08
CA ARG A 196 -22.48 -0.67 -11.40
C ARG A 196 -22.84 -2.11 -11.01
N ASP A 197 -21.85 -2.94 -10.76
CA ASP A 197 -21.99 -4.33 -10.30
C ASP A 197 -21.54 -4.50 -8.83
N HIS A 198 -21.77 -3.49 -8.03
CA HIS A 198 -21.46 -3.50 -6.61
C HIS A 198 -22.63 -2.90 -5.82
N ARG A 199 -22.83 -3.37 -4.56
CA ARG A 199 -23.89 -2.82 -3.70
C ARG A 199 -23.66 -1.35 -3.29
N ILE A 200 -22.44 -0.86 -3.40
CA ILE A 200 -22.09 0.54 -3.17
C ILE A 200 -22.06 1.20 -4.54
N ASP A 201 -22.97 2.12 -4.75
CA ASP A 201 -23.03 2.95 -5.96
C ASP A 201 -22.08 4.14 -5.79
N VAL A 202 -21.34 4.42 -6.87
CA VAL A 202 -20.57 5.66 -7.01
C VAL A 202 -21.41 6.66 -7.76
N GLY A 203 -21.43 7.91 -7.28
CA GLY A 203 -22.27 8.96 -7.84
C GLY A 203 -21.58 10.30 -7.97
N ASP A 204 -22.39 11.27 -8.38
CA ASP A 204 -21.96 12.65 -8.59
C ASP A 204 -21.41 13.28 -7.31
N GLY A 205 -20.21 13.86 -7.41
CA GLY A 205 -19.48 14.50 -6.31
C GLY A 205 -18.77 13.55 -5.35
N ASP A 206 -18.85 12.24 -5.53
CA ASP A 206 -17.95 11.32 -4.81
C ASP A 206 -16.50 11.53 -5.27
N THR A 207 -15.55 11.47 -4.36
CA THR A 207 -14.13 11.54 -4.68
C THR A 207 -13.54 10.14 -4.66
N VAL A 208 -12.95 9.70 -5.78
CA VAL A 208 -12.24 8.42 -5.86
C VAL A 208 -10.74 8.67 -5.89
N LEU A 209 -10.04 8.18 -4.87
CA LEU A 209 -8.60 8.26 -4.72
C LEU A 209 -7.95 6.94 -5.12
N LEU A 210 -7.26 6.89 -6.28
CA LEU A 210 -6.42 5.75 -6.66
C LEU A 210 -5.01 5.95 -6.08
N ALA A 211 -4.76 5.36 -4.92
CA ALA A 211 -3.55 5.53 -4.14
C ALA A 211 -2.49 4.45 -4.46
N SER A 212 -2.27 4.18 -5.75
CA SER A 212 -1.26 3.26 -6.27
C SER A 212 -0.63 3.78 -7.56
N SER A 213 0.55 3.24 -7.92
CA SER A 213 1.11 3.39 -9.27
C SER A 213 0.44 2.40 -10.21
N LEU A 214 0.44 2.74 -11.50
CA LEU A 214 0.13 1.79 -12.57
C LEU A 214 1.24 0.74 -12.64
N ILE A 215 0.86 -0.53 -12.64
CA ILE A 215 1.75 -1.61 -13.00
C ILE A 215 1.78 -1.69 -14.53
N PRO A 216 2.97 -1.72 -15.18
CA PRO A 216 3.07 -1.86 -16.62
C PRO A 216 2.21 -3.01 -17.16
N GLY A 217 1.43 -2.73 -18.20
CA GLY A 217 0.46 -3.67 -18.77
C GLY A 217 -0.97 -3.54 -18.26
N ASN A 218 -1.21 -2.85 -17.15
CA ASN A 218 -2.54 -2.65 -16.58
C ASN A 218 -3.20 -1.31 -17.00
N GLU A 219 -2.51 -0.49 -17.79
CA GLU A 219 -2.93 0.88 -18.14
C GLU A 219 -4.36 0.91 -18.68
N ASN A 220 -4.65 0.06 -19.66
CA ASN A 220 -5.98 0.01 -20.28
C ASN A 220 -7.09 -0.39 -19.29
N ALA A 221 -6.79 -1.30 -18.36
CA ALA A 221 -7.74 -1.72 -17.35
C ALA A 221 -8.01 -0.60 -16.35
N VAL A 222 -6.97 0.07 -15.86
CA VAL A 222 -7.08 1.18 -14.91
C VAL A 222 -7.78 2.38 -15.54
N TYR A 223 -7.42 2.79 -16.76
CA TYR A 223 -8.12 3.90 -17.43
C TYR A 223 -9.57 3.58 -17.77
N ARG A 224 -9.92 2.32 -18.01
CA ARG A 224 -11.32 1.91 -18.16
C ARG A 224 -12.11 2.15 -16.87
N VAL A 225 -11.53 1.81 -15.73
CA VAL A 225 -12.15 2.05 -14.41
C VAL A 225 -12.26 3.56 -14.14
N ILE A 226 -11.20 4.34 -14.35
CA ILE A 226 -11.21 5.80 -14.19
C ILE A 226 -12.32 6.41 -15.03
N ASN A 227 -12.37 6.09 -16.33
CA ASN A 227 -13.40 6.61 -17.25
C ASN A 227 -14.80 6.17 -16.83
N GLY A 228 -14.96 4.95 -16.31
CA GLY A 228 -16.23 4.46 -15.76
C GLY A 228 -16.69 5.32 -14.59
N LEU A 229 -15.82 5.58 -13.63
CA LEU A 229 -16.11 6.39 -12.45
C LEU A 229 -16.42 7.85 -12.80
N MET A 230 -15.65 8.45 -13.72
CA MET A 230 -15.91 9.82 -14.19
C MET A 230 -17.26 9.94 -14.91
N ARG A 231 -17.70 8.92 -15.66
CA ARG A 231 -19.04 8.89 -16.27
C ARG A 231 -20.16 8.81 -15.24
N LEU A 232 -19.88 8.33 -14.03
CA LEU A 232 -20.81 8.32 -12.91
C LEU A 232 -20.86 9.65 -12.15
N GLY A 233 -20.03 10.63 -12.54
CA GLY A 233 -19.93 11.95 -11.91
C GLY A 233 -18.91 12.04 -10.78
N ALA A 234 -18.08 11.01 -10.58
CA ALA A 234 -17.05 11.04 -9.54
C ALA A 234 -15.82 11.86 -9.95
N ASP A 235 -15.25 12.57 -9.00
CA ASP A 235 -13.92 13.19 -9.12
C ASP A 235 -12.83 12.14 -8.87
N VAL A 236 -11.97 11.90 -9.88
CA VAL A 236 -10.94 10.87 -9.77
C VAL A 236 -9.55 11.49 -9.59
N VAL A 237 -8.95 11.20 -8.43
CA VAL A 237 -7.59 11.60 -8.07
C VAL A 237 -6.66 10.39 -8.19
N HIS A 238 -5.61 10.51 -9.00
CA HIS A 238 -4.68 9.42 -9.28
C HIS A 238 -3.26 9.97 -9.53
N LYS A 239 -2.25 9.10 -9.67
CA LYS A 239 -0.84 9.48 -9.87
C LYS A 239 -0.61 10.46 -11.03
N GLY A 240 -1.48 10.46 -12.04
CA GLY A 240 -1.38 11.37 -13.20
C GLY A 240 -1.78 12.83 -12.90
N ASN A 241 -2.57 13.08 -11.85
CA ASN A 241 -3.02 14.42 -11.49
C ASN A 241 -2.69 14.86 -10.06
N ALA A 242 -2.20 13.93 -9.20
CA ALA A 242 -1.78 14.24 -7.85
C ALA A 242 -0.69 13.26 -7.35
N LYS A 243 0.16 13.73 -6.41
CA LYS A 243 1.22 12.89 -5.83
C LYS A 243 0.65 11.99 -4.73
N VAL A 244 -0.09 10.97 -5.11
CA VAL A 244 -0.83 10.08 -4.20
C VAL A 244 -0.18 8.71 -3.99
N HIS A 245 0.97 8.48 -4.64
CA HIS A 245 1.74 7.24 -4.49
C HIS A 245 3.22 7.47 -4.82
N VAL A 246 4.08 6.71 -4.17
CA VAL A 246 5.50 6.54 -4.49
C VAL A 246 5.77 5.05 -4.66
N SER A 247 6.59 4.71 -5.66
CA SER A 247 7.03 3.35 -5.97
C SER A 247 8.48 3.16 -5.55
N GLY A 248 8.88 1.93 -5.27
CA GLY A 248 10.27 1.55 -5.08
C GLY A 248 11.06 1.64 -6.36
#